data_a5a70e7ebef90a52d09feb6dacbe66ea
#
_entry.id   a5a70e7ebef90a52d09feb6dacbe66ea
#
_cell.length_a   1.000
_cell.length_b   1.000
_cell.length_c   1.000
_cell.angle_alpha   90.00
_cell.angle_beta   90.00
_cell.angle_gamma   90.00
#
_symmetry.space_group_name_H-M   'P 1'
#
loop_
_entity.id
_entity.type
_entity.pdbx_description
1 polymer ?
#
loop_
_entity_poly.entity_id
_entity_poly.type
_entity_poly.pdbx_seq_one_letter_code
_entity_poly.pdbx_strand_id
1 'polypeptide(L)'
;MKTKSYLRLTRLLGMLFFVAGVFGLILIVACLLGYFLSDSFSIDYHPDMITFYSYSATNNGINGIVRTEVDYEKIRNMVALIVSIPTFILVSIANFNISALFNDLSQGDTPFTFDKARKLRKIAYLFCLLGVLPVILYPIVYSLVSGDIHITIGFGYDLIIGLILLVVAQVFQYGLSLQEFNEDVV
;
A
#
# COMPACT_ATOMS: atom_id res chain seq x y z
N MET A 1 9.67 -26.68 24.54
CA MET A 1 9.15 -25.39 25.05
C MET A 1 9.20 -24.25 24.04
N LYS A 2 10.17 -24.16 23.12
CA LYS A 2 10.27 -23.07 22.09
C LYS A 2 9.10 -23.02 21.09
N THR A 3 8.51 -24.15 20.72
CA THR A 3 7.41 -24.24 19.74
C THR A 3 6.11 -23.58 20.21
N LYS A 4 5.70 -23.69 21.49
CA LYS A 4 4.46 -23.07 22.00
C LYS A 4 4.52 -21.53 22.01
N SER A 5 5.70 -20.95 22.28
CA SER A 5 5.89 -19.49 22.27
C SER A 5 5.81 -18.94 20.84
N TYR A 6 6.40 -19.63 19.87
CA TYR A 6 6.35 -19.30 18.45
C TYR A 6 4.91 -19.30 17.93
N LEU A 7 4.14 -20.35 18.20
CA LEU A 7 2.73 -20.46 17.77
C LEU A 7 1.83 -19.36 18.38
N ARG A 8 2.13 -18.95 19.62
CA ARG A 8 1.41 -17.81 20.23
C ARG A 8 1.77 -16.49 19.53
N LEU A 9 3.06 -16.28 19.25
CA LEU A 9 3.52 -15.07 18.59
C LEU A 9 2.93 -14.94 17.17
N THR A 10 2.96 -16.01 16.39
CA THR A 10 2.38 -15.99 15.03
C THR A 10 0.87 -15.73 15.05
N ARG A 11 0.14 -16.30 16.02
CA ARG A 11 -1.29 -16.02 16.19
C ARG A 11 -1.55 -14.56 16.57
N LEU A 12 -0.78 -13.99 17.49
CA LEU A 12 -0.89 -12.59 17.86
C LEU A 12 -0.61 -11.66 16.68
N LEU A 13 0.43 -11.95 15.90
CA LEU A 13 0.74 -11.19 14.68
C LEU A 13 -0.38 -11.31 13.64
N GLY A 14 -0.94 -12.51 13.44
CA GLY A 14 -2.08 -12.70 12.56
C GLY A 14 -3.29 -11.85 12.97
N MET A 15 -3.63 -11.84 14.27
CA MET A 15 -4.70 -11.00 14.80
C MET A 15 -4.41 -9.50 14.63
N LEU A 16 -3.18 -9.07 14.89
CA LEU A 16 -2.77 -7.67 14.77
C LEU A 16 -2.95 -7.19 13.33
N PHE A 17 -2.45 -7.94 12.34
CA PHE A 17 -2.61 -7.59 10.94
C PHE A 17 -4.07 -7.66 10.47
N PHE A 18 -4.87 -8.58 11.00
CA PHE A 18 -6.30 -8.61 10.73
C PHE A 18 -6.98 -7.32 11.19
N VAL A 19 -6.73 -6.92 12.44
CA VAL A 19 -7.28 -5.67 13.01
C VAL A 19 -6.80 -4.46 12.22
N ALA A 20 -5.52 -4.41 11.82
CA ALA A 20 -4.98 -3.34 10.98
C ALA A 20 -5.67 -3.27 9.61
N GLY A 21 -6.00 -4.42 9.00
CA GLY A 21 -6.76 -4.48 7.74
C GLY A 21 -8.18 -3.93 7.89
N VAL A 22 -8.88 -4.32 8.97
CA VAL A 22 -10.22 -3.79 9.29
C VAL A 22 -10.17 -2.29 9.57
N PHE A 23 -9.15 -1.83 10.31
CA PHE A 23 -8.96 -0.42 10.62
C PHE A 23 -8.75 0.41 9.35
N GLY A 24 -8.01 -0.09 8.35
CA GLY A 24 -7.87 0.54 7.05
C GLY A 24 -9.21 0.76 6.33
N LEU A 25 -10.12 -0.21 6.39
CA LEU A 25 -11.47 -0.06 5.83
C LEU A 25 -12.32 0.96 6.59
N ILE A 26 -12.20 1.00 7.93
CA ILE A 26 -12.88 2.00 8.76
C ILE A 26 -12.39 3.42 8.42
N LEU A 27 -11.08 3.59 8.18
CA LEU A 27 -10.52 4.89 7.79
C LEU A 27 -11.11 5.40 6.47
N ILE A 28 -11.39 4.53 5.49
CA ILE A 28 -12.07 4.94 4.24
C ILE A 28 -13.43 5.55 4.56
N VAL A 29 -14.21 4.87 5.38
CA VAL A 29 -15.54 5.37 5.77
C VAL A 29 -15.43 6.67 6.56
N ALA A 30 -14.49 6.76 7.49
CA ALA A 30 -14.25 7.97 8.27
C ALA A 30 -13.83 9.16 7.41
N CYS A 31 -12.93 8.96 6.42
CA CYS A 31 -12.53 9.99 5.48
C CYS A 31 -13.70 10.47 4.61
N LEU A 32 -14.54 9.54 4.12
CA LEU A 32 -15.73 9.89 3.34
C LEU A 32 -16.73 10.68 4.17
N LEU A 33 -17.04 10.22 5.38
CA LEU A 33 -17.95 10.92 6.28
C LEU A 33 -17.41 12.29 6.68
N GLY A 34 -16.13 12.39 7.01
CA GLY A 34 -15.48 13.66 7.33
C GLY A 34 -15.58 14.65 6.20
N TYR A 35 -15.31 14.23 4.96
CA TYR A 35 -15.38 15.09 3.78
C TYR A 35 -16.80 15.61 3.50
N PHE A 36 -17.85 14.79 3.69
CA PHE A 36 -19.22 15.17 3.40
C PHE A 36 -19.95 15.88 4.57
N LEU A 37 -19.53 15.65 5.81
CA LEU A 37 -20.24 16.16 7.00
C LEU A 37 -19.57 17.39 7.64
N SER A 38 -18.31 17.69 7.30
CA SER A 38 -17.57 18.78 7.94
C SER A 38 -16.89 19.67 6.92
N ASP A 39 -17.27 20.95 6.88
CA ASP A 39 -16.62 21.97 6.04
C ASP A 39 -15.16 22.26 6.49
N SER A 40 -14.81 21.88 7.72
CA SER A 40 -13.47 22.08 8.29
C SER A 40 -12.60 20.83 8.17
N PHE A 41 -13.06 19.77 7.51
CA PHE A 41 -12.29 18.55 7.37
C PHE A 41 -11.18 18.72 6.34
N SER A 42 -9.94 18.56 6.78
CA SER A 42 -8.78 18.57 5.89
C SER A 42 -8.06 17.22 5.96
N ILE A 43 -7.69 16.69 4.80
CA ILE A 43 -6.85 15.51 4.68
C ILE A 43 -5.45 15.99 4.30
N ASP A 44 -4.51 15.86 5.24
CA ASP A 44 -3.11 16.13 4.96
C ASP A 44 -2.46 14.85 4.43
N TYR A 45 -2.52 14.70 3.11
CA TYR A 45 -1.96 13.55 2.43
C TYR A 45 -0.54 13.86 1.94
N HIS A 46 0.43 13.34 2.67
CA HIS A 46 1.83 13.36 2.25
C HIS A 46 2.25 11.92 1.94
N PRO A 47 2.34 11.51 0.67
CA PRO A 47 2.89 10.21 0.35
C PRO A 47 4.37 10.18 0.76
N ASP A 48 4.73 9.27 1.67
CA ASP A 48 6.11 8.99 2.02
C ASP A 48 6.83 8.43 0.78
N MET A 49 7.54 9.32 0.05
CA MET A 49 8.16 8.96 -1.21
C MET A 49 9.58 9.53 -1.33
N ILE A 50 10.41 8.81 -2.08
CA ILE A 50 11.67 9.31 -2.60
C ILE A 50 11.36 10.02 -3.92
N THR A 51 11.49 11.34 -3.94
CA THR A 51 11.22 12.16 -5.12
C THR A 51 12.51 12.46 -5.85
N PHE A 52 12.58 12.11 -7.13
CA PHE A 52 13.71 12.46 -8.02
C PHE A 52 13.47 13.77 -8.75
N TYR A 53 12.21 14.04 -9.10
CA TYR A 53 11.82 15.22 -9.86
C TYR A 53 10.40 15.62 -9.48
N SER A 54 10.19 16.92 -9.30
CA SER A 54 8.86 17.50 -9.12
C SER A 54 8.78 18.80 -9.91
N TYR A 55 7.76 18.92 -10.74
CA TYR A 55 7.46 20.10 -11.53
C TYR A 55 6.01 20.48 -11.38
N SER A 56 5.74 21.76 -11.13
CA SER A 56 4.39 22.29 -11.13
C SER A 56 4.33 23.58 -11.95
N ALA A 57 3.39 23.66 -12.88
CA ALA A 57 3.10 24.86 -13.64
C ALA A 57 1.65 25.23 -13.45
N THR A 58 1.42 26.38 -12.87
CA THR A 58 0.09 26.99 -12.76
C THR A 58 -0.30 27.61 -14.09
N ASN A 59 -1.45 27.23 -14.61
CA ASN A 59 -2.01 27.82 -15.82
C ASN A 59 -2.66 29.17 -15.49
N ASN A 60 -1.85 30.21 -15.32
CA ASN A 60 -2.31 31.59 -15.20
C ASN A 60 -2.91 32.01 -16.55
N GLY A 61 -4.21 31.77 -16.70
CA GLY A 61 -5.02 31.90 -17.90
C GLY A 61 -4.49 32.83 -19.02
N ILE A 62 -4.38 32.27 -20.20
CA ILE A 62 -3.87 32.92 -21.43
C ILE A 62 -4.74 34.10 -21.88
N ASN A 63 -5.77 34.54 -21.16
CA ASN A 63 -6.68 35.61 -21.60
C ASN A 63 -7.23 36.51 -20.49
N GLY A 64 -6.42 36.88 -19.49
CA GLY A 64 -6.85 37.97 -18.58
C GLY A 64 -8.17 37.74 -17.80
N ILE A 65 -8.77 36.58 -17.92
CA ILE A 65 -9.87 36.13 -17.07
C ILE A 65 -9.24 35.73 -15.75
N VAL A 66 -9.30 36.62 -14.77
CA VAL A 66 -8.98 36.32 -13.39
C VAL A 66 -9.82 35.10 -13.02
N ARG A 67 -9.18 33.94 -12.89
CA ARG A 67 -9.84 32.80 -12.26
C ARG A 67 -10.26 33.28 -10.88
N THR A 68 -11.56 33.27 -10.62
CA THR A 68 -12.13 33.40 -9.27
C THR A 68 -11.30 32.54 -8.35
N GLU A 69 -10.93 33.07 -7.17
CA GLU A 69 -10.07 32.40 -6.18
C GLU A 69 -10.33 30.88 -6.13
N VAL A 70 -9.42 30.16 -6.74
CA VAL A 70 -9.50 28.70 -6.76
C VAL A 70 -9.16 28.26 -5.35
N ASP A 71 -10.10 27.63 -4.68
CA ASP A 71 -9.90 27.08 -3.34
C ASP A 71 -8.96 25.88 -3.43
N TYR A 72 -7.65 26.15 -3.44
CA TYR A 72 -6.59 25.13 -3.54
C TYR A 72 -6.66 24.14 -2.38
N GLU A 73 -7.17 24.55 -1.23
CA GLU A 73 -7.34 23.66 -0.09
C GLU A 73 -8.42 22.63 -0.38
N LYS A 74 -9.53 23.03 -0.93
CA LYS A 74 -10.63 22.13 -1.33
C LYS A 74 -10.20 21.16 -2.43
N ILE A 75 -9.43 21.64 -3.42
CA ILE A 75 -8.87 20.79 -4.47
C ILE A 75 -7.93 19.75 -3.85
N ARG A 76 -7.01 20.18 -2.98
CA ARG A 76 -6.07 19.27 -2.32
C ARG A 76 -6.78 18.19 -1.51
N ASN A 77 -7.81 18.56 -0.75
CA ASN A 77 -8.61 17.63 0.04
C ASN A 77 -9.36 16.61 -0.84
N MET A 78 -9.92 17.07 -1.96
CA MET A 78 -10.59 16.19 -2.94
C MET A 78 -9.61 15.19 -3.57
N VAL A 79 -8.44 15.67 -3.99
CA VAL A 79 -7.38 14.82 -4.56
C VAL A 79 -6.88 13.80 -3.52
N ALA A 80 -6.62 14.25 -2.30
CA ALA A 80 -6.20 13.39 -1.20
C ALA A 80 -7.25 12.29 -0.91
N LEU A 81 -8.53 12.62 -0.93
CA LEU A 81 -9.61 11.64 -0.76
C LEU A 81 -9.60 10.60 -1.89
N ILE A 82 -9.55 11.04 -3.16
CA ILE A 82 -9.56 10.14 -4.32
C ILE A 82 -8.36 9.20 -4.32
N VAL A 83 -7.19 9.66 -3.89
CA VAL A 83 -5.97 8.85 -3.86
C VAL A 83 -5.92 7.94 -2.63
N SER A 84 -6.42 8.40 -1.47
CA SER A 84 -6.38 7.62 -0.24
C SER A 84 -7.30 6.40 -0.27
N ILE A 85 -8.45 6.47 -0.96
CA ILE A 85 -9.38 5.33 -1.05
C ILE A 85 -8.71 4.07 -1.63
N PRO A 86 -8.17 4.07 -2.87
CA PRO A 86 -7.51 2.89 -3.42
C PRO A 86 -6.27 2.49 -2.61
N THR A 87 -5.55 3.46 -2.03
CA THR A 87 -4.39 3.17 -1.18
C THR A 87 -4.80 2.40 0.07
N PHE A 88 -5.82 2.85 0.81
CA PHE A 88 -6.32 2.12 2.00
C PHE A 88 -6.91 0.76 1.67
N ILE A 89 -7.57 0.61 0.50
CA ILE A 89 -8.03 -0.70 0.03
C ILE A 89 -6.84 -1.65 -0.15
N LEU A 90 -5.78 -1.21 -0.82
CA LEU A 90 -4.57 -2.01 -1.02
C LEU A 90 -3.88 -2.36 0.30
N VAL A 91 -3.75 -1.39 1.21
CA VAL A 91 -3.21 -1.61 2.57
C VAL A 91 -4.03 -2.68 3.30
N SER A 92 -5.36 -2.58 3.25
CA SER A 92 -6.24 -3.57 3.89
C SER A 92 -6.07 -4.96 3.28
N ILE A 93 -6.00 -5.07 1.96
CA ILE A 93 -5.76 -6.33 1.25
C ILE A 93 -4.39 -6.93 1.62
N ALA A 94 -3.33 -6.09 1.70
CA ALA A 94 -2.01 -6.54 2.11
C ALA A 94 -2.03 -7.09 3.55
N ASN A 95 -2.65 -6.35 4.48
CA ASN A 95 -2.77 -6.77 5.88
C ASN A 95 -3.56 -8.08 6.03
N PHE A 96 -4.66 -8.28 5.28
CA PHE A 96 -5.41 -9.54 5.31
C PHE A 96 -4.59 -10.71 4.75
N ASN A 97 -3.80 -10.52 3.69
CA ASN A 97 -2.91 -11.57 3.17
C ASN A 97 -1.79 -11.91 4.16
N ILE A 98 -1.22 -10.91 4.84
CA ILE A 98 -0.22 -11.12 5.90
C ILE A 98 -0.86 -11.87 7.08
N SER A 99 -2.05 -11.46 7.52
CA SER A 99 -2.81 -12.15 8.58
C SER A 99 -3.06 -13.61 8.23
N ALA A 100 -3.51 -13.90 7.01
CA ALA A 100 -3.72 -15.27 6.54
C ALA A 100 -2.44 -16.11 6.59
N LEU A 101 -1.29 -15.53 6.17
CA LEU A 101 0.01 -16.20 6.23
C LEU A 101 0.40 -16.55 7.69
N PHE A 102 0.25 -15.61 8.62
CA PHE A 102 0.56 -15.85 10.03
C PHE A 102 -0.42 -16.82 10.70
N ASN A 103 -1.69 -16.83 10.31
CA ASN A 103 -2.64 -17.81 10.80
C ASN A 103 -2.28 -19.23 10.38
N ASP A 104 -1.89 -19.46 9.13
CA ASP A 104 -1.42 -20.77 8.66
C ASP A 104 -0.20 -21.23 9.47
N LEU A 105 0.76 -20.34 9.74
CA LEU A 105 1.92 -20.63 10.57
C LEU A 105 1.54 -20.94 12.03
N SER A 106 0.46 -20.33 12.54
CA SER A 106 -0.02 -20.54 13.91
C SER A 106 -0.67 -21.91 14.13
N GLN A 107 -1.11 -22.59 13.06
CA GLN A 107 -1.70 -23.92 13.10
C GLN A 107 -0.64 -25.04 13.18
N GLY A 108 0.63 -24.66 13.16
CA GLY A 108 1.74 -25.60 13.26
C GLY A 108 2.19 -26.16 11.92
N ASP A 109 1.68 -25.62 10.84
CA ASP A 109 2.12 -25.94 9.49
C ASP A 109 3.61 -25.61 9.29
N THR A 110 4.29 -26.40 8.49
CA THR A 110 5.68 -26.12 8.12
C THR A 110 5.77 -24.78 7.41
N PRO A 111 6.70 -23.89 7.80
CA PRO A 111 6.87 -22.59 7.16
C PRO A 111 7.33 -22.70 5.69
N PHE A 112 7.94 -23.82 5.33
CA PHE A 112 8.55 -24.09 4.03
C PHE A 112 7.59 -24.91 3.16
N THR A 113 6.69 -24.23 2.43
CA THR A 113 5.82 -24.84 1.43
C THR A 113 5.67 -23.90 0.23
N PHE A 114 5.44 -24.44 -0.97
CA PHE A 114 5.22 -23.65 -2.19
C PHE A 114 4.03 -22.70 -2.06
N ASP A 115 2.97 -23.10 -1.33
CA ASP A 115 1.81 -22.25 -1.11
C ASP A 115 2.16 -21.01 -0.30
N LYS A 116 2.96 -21.16 0.76
CA LYS A 116 3.40 -20.03 1.59
C LYS A 116 4.37 -19.12 0.85
N ALA A 117 5.26 -19.66 0.03
CA ALA A 117 6.12 -18.87 -0.86
C ALA A 117 5.29 -18.08 -1.88
N ARG A 118 4.20 -18.67 -2.42
CA ARG A 118 3.26 -17.98 -3.31
C ARG A 118 2.50 -16.85 -2.59
N LYS A 119 2.02 -17.09 -1.37
CA LYS A 119 1.38 -16.06 -0.53
C LYS A 119 2.34 -14.91 -0.24
N LEU A 120 3.59 -15.21 0.12
CA LEU A 120 4.62 -14.21 0.36
C LEU A 120 4.88 -13.36 -0.90
N ARG A 121 4.97 -13.99 -2.07
CA ARG A 121 5.13 -13.29 -3.35
C ARG A 121 3.93 -12.38 -3.67
N LYS A 122 2.71 -12.82 -3.36
CA LYS A 122 1.52 -11.98 -3.52
C LYS A 122 1.57 -10.75 -2.63
N ILE A 123 1.99 -10.90 -1.37
CA ILE A 123 2.18 -9.79 -0.44
C ILE A 123 3.25 -8.83 -0.99
N ALA A 124 4.35 -9.34 -1.50
CA ALA A 124 5.42 -8.54 -2.09
C ALA A 124 4.93 -7.68 -3.28
N TYR A 125 4.12 -8.25 -4.19
CA TYR A 125 3.52 -7.47 -5.27
C TYR A 125 2.56 -6.37 -4.77
N LEU A 126 1.82 -6.62 -3.70
CA LEU A 126 0.96 -5.60 -3.10
C LEU A 126 1.78 -4.43 -2.54
N PHE A 127 2.92 -4.71 -1.90
CA PHE A 127 3.83 -3.66 -1.44
C PHE A 127 4.49 -2.90 -2.60
N CYS A 128 4.88 -3.58 -3.68
CA CYS A 128 5.37 -2.89 -4.88
C CYS A 128 4.30 -1.96 -5.46
N LEU A 129 3.04 -2.40 -5.49
CA LEU A 129 1.93 -1.58 -5.98
C LEU A 129 1.64 -0.40 -5.05
N LEU A 130 1.70 -0.59 -3.73
CA LEU A 130 1.57 0.48 -2.73
C LEU A 130 2.66 1.55 -2.88
N GLY A 131 3.89 1.14 -3.21
CA GLY A 131 4.99 2.08 -3.41
C GLY A 131 4.94 2.86 -4.73
N VAL A 132 4.14 2.43 -5.70
CA VAL A 132 4.06 3.05 -7.03
C VAL A 132 2.73 3.79 -7.25
N LEU A 133 1.61 3.17 -6.86
CA LEU A 133 0.27 3.66 -7.19
C LEU A 133 -0.01 5.08 -6.67
N PRO A 134 0.21 5.41 -5.39
CA PRO A 134 -0.08 6.75 -4.87
C PRO A 134 0.76 7.83 -5.52
N VAL A 135 2.04 7.50 -5.82
CA VAL A 135 3.01 8.43 -6.43
C VAL A 135 2.61 8.82 -7.84
N ILE A 136 2.06 7.88 -8.60
CA ILE A 136 1.58 8.13 -9.97
C ILE A 136 0.18 8.77 -9.94
N LEU A 137 -0.69 8.27 -9.06
CA LEU A 137 -2.09 8.68 -9.05
C LEU A 137 -2.27 10.12 -8.56
N TYR A 138 -1.52 10.54 -7.54
CA TYR A 138 -1.64 11.87 -6.95
C TYR A 138 -1.42 13.01 -7.97
N PRO A 139 -0.30 13.08 -8.70
CA PRO A 139 -0.07 14.16 -9.67
C PRO A 139 -1.06 14.13 -10.83
N ILE A 140 -1.49 12.95 -11.28
CA ILE A 140 -2.48 12.82 -12.34
C ILE A 140 -3.83 13.39 -11.89
N VAL A 141 -4.33 12.95 -10.74
CA VAL A 141 -5.62 13.42 -10.21
C VAL A 141 -5.55 14.92 -9.89
N TYR A 142 -4.44 15.38 -9.30
CA TYR A 142 -4.23 16.79 -9.01
C TYR A 142 -4.28 17.62 -10.29
N SER A 143 -3.58 17.22 -11.34
CA SER A 143 -3.58 17.94 -12.63
C SER A 143 -4.95 17.96 -13.29
N LEU A 144 -5.72 16.88 -13.18
CA LEU A 144 -7.08 16.81 -13.73
C LEU A 144 -8.08 17.70 -12.98
N VAL A 145 -7.96 17.80 -11.66
CA VAL A 145 -8.90 18.56 -10.82
C VAL A 145 -8.54 20.03 -10.77
N SER A 146 -7.26 20.38 -10.65
CA SER A 146 -6.79 21.78 -10.59
C SER A 146 -6.75 22.45 -11.96
N GLY A 147 -6.58 21.69 -13.04
CA GLY A 147 -6.25 22.19 -14.38
C GLY A 147 -4.81 22.70 -14.50
N ASP A 148 -4.00 22.52 -13.48
CA ASP A 148 -2.57 22.83 -13.45
C ASP A 148 -1.76 21.60 -13.82
N ILE A 149 -0.57 21.79 -14.39
CA ILE A 149 0.31 20.66 -14.69
C ILE A 149 1.15 20.36 -13.45
N HIS A 150 0.98 19.16 -12.91
CA HIS A 150 1.77 18.65 -11.79
C HIS A 150 2.41 17.31 -12.18
N ILE A 151 3.73 17.25 -12.19
CA ILE A 151 4.49 16.06 -12.54
C ILE A 151 5.42 15.73 -11.36
N THR A 152 5.32 14.53 -10.85
CA THR A 152 6.22 14.02 -9.82
C THR A 152 6.76 12.67 -10.27
N ILE A 153 8.06 12.50 -10.23
CA ILE A 153 8.75 11.24 -10.51
C ILE A 153 9.43 10.78 -9.23
N GLY A 154 9.02 9.63 -8.75
CA GLY A 154 9.53 9.05 -7.52
C GLY A 154 8.94 7.68 -7.24
N PHE A 155 9.19 7.14 -6.06
CA PHE A 155 8.54 5.93 -5.56
C PHE A 155 8.42 5.97 -4.03
N GLY A 156 7.40 5.28 -3.50
CA GLY A 156 7.21 5.12 -2.07
C GLY A 156 8.17 4.10 -1.47
N TYR A 157 8.46 4.22 -0.18
CA TYR A 157 9.33 3.26 0.55
C TYR A 157 8.79 1.83 0.49
N ASP A 158 7.47 1.66 0.36
CA ASP A 158 6.82 0.36 0.21
C ASP A 158 7.35 -0.42 -1.00
N LEU A 159 7.77 0.25 -2.08
CA LEU A 159 8.38 -0.41 -3.23
C LEU A 159 9.66 -1.16 -2.84
N ILE A 160 10.52 -0.55 -2.02
CA ILE A 160 11.75 -1.19 -1.55
C ILE A 160 11.42 -2.43 -0.71
N ILE A 161 10.45 -2.31 0.20
CA ILE A 161 9.98 -3.44 1.01
C ILE A 161 9.44 -4.55 0.11
N GLY A 162 8.63 -4.20 -0.87
CA GLY A 162 8.08 -5.15 -1.85
C GLY A 162 9.17 -5.89 -2.62
N LEU A 163 10.20 -5.19 -3.11
CA LEU A 163 11.32 -5.79 -3.82
C LEU A 163 12.12 -6.75 -2.93
N ILE A 164 12.39 -6.38 -1.68
CA ILE A 164 13.07 -7.26 -0.71
C ILE A 164 12.24 -8.52 -0.50
N LEU A 165 10.92 -8.40 -0.28
CA LEU A 165 10.03 -9.53 -0.09
C LEU A 165 9.95 -10.42 -1.34
N LEU A 166 10.05 -9.86 -2.55
CA LEU A 166 10.12 -10.65 -3.80
C LEU A 166 11.37 -11.51 -3.85
N VAL A 167 12.53 -10.93 -3.51
CA VAL A 167 13.80 -11.69 -3.45
C VAL A 167 13.69 -12.80 -2.42
N VAL A 168 13.18 -12.51 -1.22
CA VAL A 168 12.98 -13.52 -0.17
C VAL A 168 12.06 -14.63 -0.66
N ALA A 169 10.93 -14.32 -1.29
CA ALA A 169 10.01 -15.31 -1.81
C ALA A 169 10.64 -16.20 -2.90
N GLN A 170 11.51 -15.63 -3.75
CA GLN A 170 12.25 -16.41 -4.77
C GLN A 170 13.27 -17.35 -4.13
N VAL A 171 14.03 -16.89 -3.13
CA VAL A 171 14.99 -17.73 -2.40
C VAL A 171 14.27 -18.90 -1.72
N PHE A 172 13.09 -18.65 -1.13
CA PHE A 172 12.27 -19.73 -0.56
C PHE A 172 11.84 -20.76 -1.60
N GLN A 173 11.37 -20.31 -2.77
CA GLN A 173 10.97 -21.21 -3.86
C GLN A 173 12.13 -22.05 -4.37
N TYR A 174 13.30 -21.42 -4.53
CA TYR A 174 14.50 -22.13 -4.97
C TYR A 174 14.92 -23.18 -3.94
N GLY A 175 14.92 -22.85 -2.65
CA GLY A 175 15.21 -23.82 -1.59
C GLY A 175 14.26 -25.02 -1.59
N LEU A 176 12.96 -24.79 -1.83
CA LEU A 176 11.97 -25.86 -1.93
C LEU A 176 12.20 -26.76 -3.14
N SER A 177 12.53 -26.18 -4.31
CA SER A 177 12.81 -26.99 -5.51
C SER A 177 14.06 -27.85 -5.37
N LEU A 178 15.07 -27.39 -4.64
CA LEU A 178 16.24 -28.19 -4.31
C LEU A 178 15.89 -29.33 -3.35
N GLN A 179 15.00 -29.11 -2.39
CA GLN A 179 14.54 -30.15 -1.48
C GLN A 179 13.80 -31.26 -2.22
N GLU A 180 12.86 -30.93 -3.09
CA GLU A 180 12.15 -31.89 -3.94
C GLU A 180 13.12 -32.69 -4.80
N PHE A 181 14.07 -32.01 -5.45
CA PHE A 181 15.05 -32.69 -6.29
C PHE A 181 15.90 -33.73 -5.47
N ASN A 182 16.26 -33.41 -4.23
CA ASN A 182 17.01 -34.35 -3.38
C ASN A 182 16.15 -35.53 -2.90
N GLU A 183 14.84 -35.32 -2.69
CA GLU A 183 13.92 -36.40 -2.29
C GLU A 183 13.64 -37.39 -3.43
N ASP A 184 13.65 -36.90 -4.68
CA ASP A 184 13.43 -37.75 -5.88
C ASP A 184 14.68 -38.59 -6.26
N VAL A 185 15.87 -38.27 -5.74
CA VAL A 185 17.13 -38.94 -6.07
C VAL A 185 17.48 -40.08 -5.08
N VAL A 186 16.75 -40.17 -3.96
CA VAL A 186 16.94 -41.21 -2.93
C VAL A 186 15.91 -42.31 -3.07
#